data_ee83cf15ed447aece25f28cdbdda1e44
#
_entry.id   ee83cf15ed447aece25f28cdbdda1e44
#
_cell.length_a   1.000
_cell.length_b   1.000
_cell.length_c   1.000
_cell.angle_alpha   90.00
_cell.angle_beta   90.00
_cell.angle_gamma   90.00
#
_symmetry.space_group_name_H-M   'P 1'
#
loop_
_entity.id
_entity.type
_entity.pdbx_description
1 polymer ?
#
loop_
_entity_poly.entity_id
_entity_poly.type
_entity_poly.pdbx_seq_one_letter_code
_entity_poly.pdbx_strand_id
1 'polypeptide(L)'
;MIKIIYIIIFLLISNCTLNKVVKHHGVHFLEKKQKKLVLNTTNKNDIISLLGPPSTKSTFDNDLWIYIERKTDNSSLTKFGSERIIVNNVLLLDINSMGLLEKKEFLDLTNMQELKFAEQTTENQYKKNTFVYDFLSLSLIHI
;
A
#
# COMPACT_ATOMS: atom_id res chain seq x y z
N MET A 1 54.73 16.74 -1.70
CA MET A 1 53.53 17.35 -1.08
C MET A 1 52.23 16.96 -1.82
N ILE A 2 52.15 17.10 -3.13
CA ILE A 2 50.95 16.78 -3.93
C ILE A 2 50.47 15.33 -3.73
N LYS A 3 51.36 14.33 -3.69
CA LYS A 3 51.00 12.90 -3.48
C LYS A 3 50.33 12.65 -2.13
N ILE A 4 50.70 13.38 -1.09
CA ILE A 4 50.12 13.26 0.25
C ILE A 4 48.66 13.78 0.24
N ILE A 5 48.42 14.86 -0.50
CA ILE A 5 47.08 15.45 -0.64
C ILE A 5 46.11 14.45 -1.31
N TYR A 6 46.53 13.73 -2.34
CA TYR A 6 45.71 12.68 -2.99
C TYR A 6 45.36 11.52 -2.05
N ILE A 7 46.31 11.10 -1.20
CA ILE A 7 46.11 10.06 -0.20
C ILE A 7 45.06 10.49 0.83
N ILE A 8 45.16 11.74 1.31
CA ILE A 8 44.20 12.30 2.28
C ILE A 8 42.78 12.40 1.67
N ILE A 9 42.67 12.88 0.43
CA ILE A 9 41.38 12.95 -0.29
C ILE A 9 40.79 11.55 -0.49
N PHE A 10 41.61 10.57 -0.85
CA PHE A 10 41.14 9.18 -1.01
C PHE A 10 40.64 8.57 0.30
N LEU A 11 41.30 8.84 1.43
CA LEU A 11 40.85 8.41 2.76
C LEU A 11 39.56 9.07 3.21
N LEU A 12 39.34 10.35 2.86
CA LEU A 12 38.11 11.06 3.20
C LEU A 12 36.89 10.52 2.41
N ILE A 13 37.08 10.08 1.18
CA ILE A 13 36.02 9.51 0.34
C ILE A 13 35.59 8.09 0.82
N SER A 14 36.54 7.35 1.43
CA SER A 14 36.30 5.96 1.87
C SER A 14 35.36 5.84 3.08
N ASN A 15 35.02 6.92 3.77
CA ASN A 15 34.17 6.92 4.97
C ASN A 15 32.67 7.14 4.69
N CYS A 16 32.23 7.11 3.43
CA CYS A 16 30.83 7.29 3.10
C CYS A 16 30.08 5.98 3.28
N THR A 17 29.64 5.66 4.50
CA THR A 17 28.74 4.54 4.75
C THR A 17 27.32 4.93 4.39
N LEU A 18 26.80 4.32 3.32
CA LEU A 18 25.42 4.50 2.90
C LEU A 18 24.49 3.73 3.83
N ASN A 19 23.78 4.45 4.66
CA ASN A 19 22.77 3.88 5.52
C ASN A 19 21.58 3.41 4.68
N LYS A 20 21.19 2.15 4.88
CA LYS A 20 20.01 1.56 4.27
C LYS A 20 18.75 2.25 4.81
N VAL A 21 18.01 2.96 3.96
CA VAL A 21 16.76 3.59 4.33
C VAL A 21 15.62 2.62 4.08
N VAL A 22 15.02 2.12 5.15
CA VAL A 22 13.85 1.24 5.11
C VAL A 22 12.66 2.02 5.64
N LYS A 23 11.61 2.13 4.82
CA LYS A 23 10.32 2.70 5.23
C LYS A 23 9.36 1.58 5.59
N HIS A 24 8.61 1.77 6.66
CA HIS A 24 7.61 0.83 7.14
C HIS A 24 6.27 1.54 7.32
N HIS A 25 5.22 0.99 6.75
CA HIS A 25 3.86 1.50 6.83
C HIS A 25 2.91 0.41 7.31
N GLY A 26 1.92 0.80 8.12
CA GLY A 26 0.89 -0.10 8.65
C GLY A 26 1.36 -0.87 9.89
N VAL A 27 0.81 -2.07 10.07
CA VAL A 27 1.00 -2.87 11.27
C VAL A 27 2.31 -3.64 11.23
N HIS A 28 3.22 -3.36 12.16
CA HIS A 28 4.49 -4.07 12.27
C HIS A 28 4.30 -5.54 12.64
N PHE A 29 5.02 -6.45 11.95
CA PHE A 29 5.01 -7.90 12.19
C PHE A 29 3.62 -8.54 12.06
N LEU A 30 2.85 -8.13 11.05
CA LEU A 30 1.48 -8.58 10.83
C LEU A 30 1.39 -10.10 10.73
N GLU A 31 2.33 -10.75 10.01
CA GLU A 31 2.39 -12.21 9.90
C GLU A 31 2.51 -12.93 11.25
N LYS A 32 3.34 -12.42 12.16
CA LYS A 32 3.50 -13.01 13.50
C LYS A 32 2.27 -12.76 14.39
N LYS A 33 1.72 -11.56 14.30
CA LYS A 33 0.57 -11.15 15.10
C LYS A 33 -0.71 -11.88 14.68
N GLN A 34 -0.94 -12.09 13.39
CA GLN A 34 -2.12 -12.79 12.90
C GLN A 34 -2.23 -14.25 13.40
N LYS A 35 -1.08 -14.90 13.71
CA LYS A 35 -1.05 -16.27 14.26
C LYS A 35 -1.64 -16.36 15.67
N LYS A 36 -1.72 -15.25 16.40
CA LYS A 36 -2.33 -15.18 17.74
C LYS A 36 -3.85 -15.02 17.71
N LEU A 37 -4.42 -14.70 16.57
CA LEU A 37 -5.86 -14.55 16.40
C LEU A 37 -6.52 -15.92 16.22
N VAL A 38 -7.46 -16.25 17.07
CA VAL A 38 -8.19 -17.53 17.10
C VAL A 38 -9.64 -17.28 16.64
N LEU A 39 -10.11 -18.06 15.67
CA LEU A 39 -11.48 -17.97 15.14
C LEU A 39 -12.49 -18.29 16.24
N ASN A 40 -13.62 -17.61 16.21
CA ASN A 40 -14.76 -17.75 17.15
C ASN A 40 -14.43 -17.50 18.64
N THR A 41 -13.19 -17.00 18.93
CA THR A 41 -12.75 -16.73 20.31
C THR A 41 -12.29 -15.28 20.46
N THR A 42 -11.46 -14.81 19.51
CA THR A 42 -10.91 -13.45 19.53
C THR A 42 -12.01 -12.43 19.23
N ASN A 43 -12.17 -11.43 20.07
CA ASN A 43 -13.15 -10.37 19.88
C ASN A 43 -12.52 -9.08 19.32
N LYS A 44 -13.35 -8.09 18.95
CA LYS A 44 -12.92 -6.79 18.39
C LYS A 44 -11.89 -6.08 19.27
N ASN A 45 -12.05 -6.12 20.59
CA ASN A 45 -11.14 -5.43 21.52
C ASN A 45 -9.78 -6.13 21.55
N ASP A 46 -9.74 -7.45 21.51
CA ASP A 46 -8.51 -8.23 21.44
C ASP A 46 -7.76 -7.95 20.14
N ILE A 47 -8.48 -7.86 19.02
CA ILE A 47 -7.90 -7.50 17.71
C ILE A 47 -7.27 -6.10 17.79
N ILE A 48 -7.98 -5.10 18.30
CA ILE A 48 -7.45 -3.73 18.43
C ILE A 48 -6.26 -3.69 19.39
N SER A 49 -6.31 -4.42 20.49
CA SER A 49 -5.20 -4.49 21.46
C SER A 49 -3.93 -5.07 20.84
N LEU A 50 -4.06 -6.08 19.96
CA LEU A 50 -2.95 -6.78 19.34
C LEU A 50 -2.40 -6.06 18.11
N LEU A 51 -3.31 -5.57 17.23
CA LEU A 51 -2.97 -5.04 15.91
C LEU A 51 -3.04 -3.50 15.84
N GLY A 52 -3.75 -2.87 16.77
CA GLY A 52 -4.15 -1.48 16.70
C GLY A 52 -5.43 -1.29 15.87
N PRO A 53 -5.78 -0.04 15.53
CA PRO A 53 -6.92 0.23 14.65
C PRO A 53 -6.67 -0.34 13.25
N PRO A 54 -7.72 -0.84 12.56
CA PRO A 54 -7.58 -1.35 11.20
C PRO A 54 -7.20 -0.24 10.22
N SER A 55 -6.48 -0.59 9.16
CA SER A 55 -6.12 0.33 8.07
C SER A 55 -7.37 0.84 7.34
N THR A 56 -8.35 -0.04 7.16
CA THR A 56 -9.68 0.31 6.62
C THR A 56 -10.73 -0.70 7.10
N LYS A 57 -12.00 -0.29 7.02
CA LYS A 57 -13.17 -1.13 7.31
C LYS A 57 -14.10 -1.11 6.11
N SER A 58 -14.75 -2.25 5.82
CA SER A 58 -15.83 -2.27 4.84
C SER A 58 -17.04 -1.47 5.35
N THR A 59 -17.72 -0.80 4.44
CA THR A 59 -18.96 -0.06 4.71
C THR A 59 -20.20 -0.79 4.19
N PHE A 60 -20.03 -1.91 3.46
CA PHE A 60 -21.14 -2.50 2.69
C PHE A 60 -21.75 -3.74 3.32
N ASP A 61 -20.99 -4.60 3.96
CA ASP A 61 -21.49 -5.81 4.62
C ASP A 61 -20.55 -6.17 5.75
N ASN A 62 -21.02 -6.89 6.75
CA ASN A 62 -20.28 -7.39 7.90
C ASN A 62 -19.07 -6.51 8.30
N ASP A 63 -18.66 -6.53 9.52
CA ASP A 63 -17.46 -5.81 9.96
C ASP A 63 -16.18 -6.44 9.38
N LEU A 64 -15.93 -6.25 8.07
CA LEU A 64 -14.68 -6.66 7.44
C LEU A 64 -13.60 -5.62 7.75
N TRP A 65 -12.61 -6.03 8.53
CA TRP A 65 -11.47 -5.20 8.90
C TRP A 65 -10.24 -5.61 8.09
N ILE A 66 -9.58 -4.61 7.49
CA ILE A 66 -8.41 -4.81 6.66
C ILE A 66 -7.19 -4.18 7.34
N TYR A 67 -6.16 -4.99 7.55
CA TYR A 67 -4.85 -4.58 8.05
C TYR A 67 -3.80 -4.74 6.98
N ILE A 68 -2.90 -3.77 6.88
CA ILE A 68 -1.84 -3.74 5.86
C ILE A 68 -0.50 -3.57 6.58
N GLU A 69 0.50 -4.33 6.14
CA GLU A 69 1.91 -4.12 6.45
C GLU A 69 2.68 -3.96 5.16
N ARG A 70 3.29 -2.80 4.95
CA ARG A 70 4.14 -2.54 3.78
C ARG A 70 5.52 -2.08 4.22
N LYS A 71 6.55 -2.76 3.73
CA LYS A 71 7.95 -2.41 3.96
C LYS A 71 8.66 -2.22 2.64
N THR A 72 9.32 -1.08 2.48
CA THR A 72 10.03 -0.72 1.26
C THR A 72 11.48 -0.35 1.56
N ASP A 73 12.35 -0.59 0.60
CA ASP A 73 13.78 -0.32 0.65
C ASP A 73 14.21 0.58 -0.52
N ASN A 74 14.84 1.70 -0.20
CA ASN A 74 15.34 2.67 -1.18
C ASN A 74 16.88 2.65 -1.27
N SER A 75 17.53 1.60 -0.81
CA SER A 75 19.00 1.57 -0.61
C SER A 75 19.81 1.36 -1.89
N SER A 76 19.21 1.20 -3.05
CA SER A 76 19.93 0.94 -4.29
C SER A 76 20.31 2.23 -5.01
N LEU A 77 21.54 2.73 -4.81
CA LEU A 77 22.12 3.83 -5.60
C LEU A 77 22.20 3.51 -7.10
N THR A 78 22.35 2.24 -7.45
CA THR A 78 22.47 1.78 -8.84
C THR A 78 21.16 1.85 -9.61
N LYS A 79 20.00 2.01 -8.93
CA LYS A 79 18.67 2.03 -9.53
C LYS A 79 17.97 3.39 -9.40
N PHE A 80 18.71 4.50 -9.35
CA PHE A 80 18.17 5.87 -9.34
C PHE A 80 16.99 6.09 -8.38
N GLY A 81 17.07 5.53 -7.15
CA GLY A 81 16.04 5.73 -6.12
C GLY A 81 14.76 4.92 -6.33
N SER A 82 14.76 3.89 -7.17
CA SER A 82 13.60 3.01 -7.30
C SER A 82 13.31 2.28 -6.00
N GLU A 83 12.10 2.43 -5.51
CA GLU A 83 11.60 1.82 -4.29
C GLU A 83 11.34 0.32 -4.52
N ARG A 84 11.93 -0.53 -3.68
CA ARG A 84 11.70 -1.98 -3.72
C ARG A 84 10.80 -2.39 -2.57
N ILE A 85 9.71 -3.07 -2.86
CA ILE A 85 8.84 -3.67 -1.84
C ILE A 85 9.53 -4.92 -1.29
N ILE A 86 9.75 -4.96 0.04
CA ILE A 86 10.33 -6.10 0.75
C ILE A 86 9.23 -6.94 1.38
N VAL A 87 8.22 -6.28 1.96
CA VAL A 87 7.06 -6.90 2.60
C VAL A 87 5.82 -6.17 2.11
N ASN A 88 4.80 -6.92 1.77
CA ASN A 88 3.47 -6.42 1.48
C ASN A 88 2.47 -7.48 1.92
N ASN A 89 2.02 -7.36 3.15
CA ASN A 89 1.09 -8.30 3.77
C ASN A 89 -0.26 -7.62 3.95
N VAL A 90 -1.31 -8.34 3.65
CA VAL A 90 -2.70 -7.93 3.88
C VAL A 90 -3.39 -8.99 4.71
N LEU A 91 -4.05 -8.57 5.77
CA LEU A 91 -4.86 -9.42 6.63
C LEU A 91 -6.31 -8.94 6.58
N LEU A 92 -7.19 -9.82 6.13
CA LEU A 92 -8.62 -9.63 6.12
C LEU A 92 -9.23 -10.35 7.31
N LEU A 93 -10.00 -9.64 8.13
CA LEU A 93 -10.69 -10.17 9.31
C LEU A 93 -12.19 -9.90 9.16
N ASP A 94 -12.97 -10.96 9.12
CA ASP A 94 -14.41 -10.92 9.06
C ASP A 94 -14.97 -11.13 10.48
N ILE A 95 -15.77 -10.18 10.94
CA ILE A 95 -16.26 -10.14 12.33
C ILE A 95 -17.78 -10.26 12.32
N ASN A 96 -18.31 -11.22 13.04
CA ASN A 96 -19.75 -11.47 13.11
C ASN A 96 -20.49 -10.40 13.94
N SER A 97 -21.82 -10.48 13.95
CA SER A 97 -22.70 -9.57 14.68
C SER A 97 -22.47 -9.56 16.20
N MET A 98 -21.89 -10.64 16.76
CA MET A 98 -21.52 -10.73 18.18
C MET A 98 -20.16 -10.08 18.47
N GLY A 99 -19.45 -9.58 17.45
CA GLY A 99 -18.13 -8.98 17.58
C GLY A 99 -16.98 -9.97 17.70
N LEU A 100 -17.18 -11.23 17.33
CA LEU A 100 -16.16 -12.28 17.32
C LEU A 100 -15.60 -12.47 15.91
N LEU A 101 -14.32 -12.85 15.83
CA LEU A 101 -13.61 -13.15 14.60
C LEU A 101 -14.18 -14.44 13.97
N GLU A 102 -14.87 -14.33 12.86
CA GLU A 102 -15.48 -15.45 12.15
C GLU A 102 -14.55 -16.02 11.07
N LYS A 103 -13.92 -15.15 10.29
CA LYS A 103 -13.01 -15.56 9.21
C LYS A 103 -11.73 -14.74 9.23
N LYS A 104 -10.65 -15.37 8.83
CA LYS A 104 -9.34 -14.75 8.73
C LYS A 104 -8.65 -15.19 7.43
N GLU A 105 -8.18 -14.22 6.63
CA GLU A 105 -7.43 -14.48 5.41
C GLU A 105 -6.16 -13.62 5.41
N PHE A 106 -5.02 -14.26 5.16
CA PHE A 106 -3.72 -13.60 5.12
C PHE A 106 -3.11 -13.74 3.74
N LEU A 107 -2.80 -12.61 3.13
CA LEU A 107 -2.21 -12.50 1.81
C LEU A 107 -0.81 -11.90 1.94
N ASP A 108 0.18 -12.54 1.35
CA ASP A 108 1.56 -12.06 1.28
C ASP A 108 1.96 -11.74 -0.18
N LEU A 109 3.21 -11.35 -0.37
CA LEU A 109 3.75 -11.04 -1.72
C LEU A 109 3.64 -12.22 -2.70
N THR A 110 3.64 -13.47 -2.21
CA THR A 110 3.59 -14.67 -3.06
C THR A 110 2.17 -14.93 -3.59
N ASN A 111 1.18 -14.47 -2.84
CA ASN A 111 -0.25 -14.59 -3.19
C ASN A 111 -0.76 -13.39 -4.01
N MET A 112 0.04 -12.34 -4.15
CA MET A 112 -0.33 -11.17 -4.94
C MET A 112 -0.11 -11.44 -6.42
N GLN A 113 -1.19 -11.37 -7.19
CA GLN A 113 -1.09 -11.37 -8.65
C GLN A 113 -0.67 -9.97 -9.12
N GLU A 114 0.30 -9.91 -10.01
CA GLU A 114 0.63 -8.68 -10.71
C GLU A 114 -0.56 -8.28 -11.60
N LEU A 115 -1.23 -7.19 -11.22
CA LEU A 115 -2.29 -6.63 -12.05
C LEU A 115 -1.65 -6.08 -13.32
N LYS A 116 -1.72 -6.82 -14.40
CA LYS A 116 -1.47 -6.26 -15.73
C LYS A 116 -2.61 -5.32 -16.04
N PHE A 117 -2.31 -4.04 -16.15
CA PHE A 117 -3.27 -3.08 -16.67
C PHE A 117 -3.71 -3.57 -18.05
N ALA A 118 -5.02 -3.79 -18.22
CA ALA A 118 -5.55 -4.09 -19.54
C ALA A 118 -5.24 -2.89 -20.45
N GLU A 119 -4.48 -3.11 -21.50
CA GLU A 119 -4.19 -2.10 -22.54
C GLU A 119 -5.46 -1.73 -23.34
N GLN A 120 -6.59 -2.36 -23.03
CA GLN A 120 -7.87 -2.01 -23.62
C GLN A 120 -8.29 -0.64 -23.07
N THR A 121 -7.98 0.37 -23.83
CA THR A 121 -8.62 1.67 -23.75
C THR A 121 -10.11 1.44 -23.93
N THR A 122 -10.91 1.61 -22.89
CA THR A 122 -12.36 1.68 -23.05
C THR A 122 -12.60 2.95 -23.85
N GLU A 123 -12.79 2.82 -25.15
CA GLU A 123 -13.35 3.91 -25.95
C GLU A 123 -14.77 4.12 -25.44
N ASN A 124 -14.91 5.03 -24.49
CA ASN A 124 -16.20 5.62 -24.23
C ASN A 124 -16.59 6.34 -25.52
N GLN A 125 -17.44 5.70 -26.28
CA GLN A 125 -18.20 6.39 -27.31
C GLN A 125 -19.14 7.35 -26.58
N TYR A 126 -18.61 8.45 -26.14
CA TYR A 126 -19.42 9.62 -25.80
C TYR A 126 -20.15 9.99 -27.10
N LYS A 127 -21.42 9.60 -27.17
CA LYS A 127 -22.32 10.21 -28.16
C LYS A 127 -22.14 11.71 -28.01
N LYS A 128 -21.60 12.34 -29.06
CA LYS A 128 -21.38 13.79 -29.16
C LYS A 128 -22.65 14.62 -29.08
N ASN A 129 -23.78 14.01 -28.73
CA ASN A 129 -25.05 14.68 -28.45
C ASN A 129 -25.16 14.80 -26.95
N THR A 130 -24.46 15.73 -26.37
CA THR A 130 -24.49 15.86 -24.92
C THR A 130 -24.63 17.32 -24.60
N PHE A 131 -25.56 17.55 -23.69
CA PHE A 131 -25.84 18.72 -22.85
C PHE A 131 -25.00 19.99 -23.11
N VAL A 132 -23.68 19.86 -23.34
CA VAL A 132 -22.81 21.01 -23.68
C VAL A 132 -23.11 21.60 -25.05
N TYR A 133 -23.49 20.77 -26.04
CA TYR A 133 -23.88 21.25 -27.37
C TYR A 133 -25.25 21.92 -27.33
N ASP A 134 -26.20 21.36 -26.59
CA ASP A 134 -27.53 21.93 -26.42
C ASP A 134 -27.46 23.25 -25.63
N PHE A 135 -26.60 23.29 -24.61
CA PHE A 135 -26.42 24.52 -23.80
C PHE A 135 -25.74 25.65 -24.61
N LEU A 136 -24.75 25.33 -25.43
CA LEU A 136 -24.07 26.32 -26.30
C LEU A 136 -24.94 26.77 -27.48
N SER A 137 -25.79 25.88 -28.01
CA SER A 137 -26.71 26.23 -29.09
C SER A 137 -27.83 27.13 -28.61
N LEU A 138 -28.31 26.95 -27.38
CA LEU A 138 -29.30 27.84 -26.75
C LEU A 138 -28.74 29.27 -26.49
N SER A 139 -27.44 29.36 -26.22
CA SER A 139 -26.76 30.65 -26.01
C SER A 139 -26.59 31.51 -27.27
N LEU A 140 -26.65 30.87 -28.47
CA LEU A 140 -26.48 31.56 -29.75
C LEU A 140 -27.78 32.04 -30.41
N ILE A 141 -28.95 31.72 -29.83
CA ILE A 141 -30.27 32.09 -30.38
C ILE A 141 -30.77 33.42 -29.79
N HIS A 142 -30.07 34.02 -28.86
CA HIS A 142 -30.44 35.30 -28.23
C HIS A 142 -29.49 36.45 -28.60
N ILE A 143 -29.08 36.60 -29.87
CA ILE A 143 -28.50 37.82 -30.42
C ILE A 143 -29.32 38.21 -31.63
#